data_6b357defa43cdd2f59dddb606b07b8eb
#
_entry.id   6b357defa43cdd2f59dddb606b07b8eb
#
_cell.length_a   1.000
_cell.length_b   1.000
_cell.length_c   1.000
_cell.angle_alpha   90.00
_cell.angle_beta   90.00
_cell.angle_gamma   90.00
#
_symmetry.space_group_name_H-M   'P 1'
#
loop_
_entity.id
_entity.type
_entity.pdbx_description
1 polymer ?
#
loop_
_entity_poly.entity_id
_entity_poly.type
_entity_poly.pdbx_seq_one_letter_code
_entity_poly.pdbx_strand_id
1 'polypeptide(L)' 'MHRVITYRGFEIYIRLTLAAQDMYDVTFQIRGGTNLEVLGERGSRIPLRNGPFTKRWAYLVGEIAGQAAIDVLLGVAE' A
#
# COMPACT_ATOMS: atom_id res chain seq x y z
N MET A 1 9.82 -0.40 -9.64
CA MET A 1 9.30 -1.73 -9.28
C MET A 1 7.96 -1.59 -8.59
N HIS A 2 7.08 -2.51 -8.87
CA HIS A 2 5.78 -2.45 -8.24
C HIS A 2 5.20 -3.85 -8.09
N ARG A 3 4.18 -3.96 -7.23
CA ARG A 3 3.47 -5.20 -6.99
C ARG A 3 2.02 -4.86 -6.70
N VAL A 4 1.11 -5.73 -7.14
CA VAL A 4 -0.32 -5.57 -6.87
C VAL A 4 -0.79 -6.76 -6.08
N ILE A 5 -1.52 -6.50 -5.00
CA ILE A 5 -2.06 -7.54 -4.14
C ILE A 5 -3.55 -7.27 -3.97
N THR A 6 -4.35 -8.34 -3.97
CA THR A 6 -5.78 -8.18 -3.68
C THR A 6 -6.04 -8.46 -2.21
N TYR A 7 -6.95 -7.69 -1.61
CA TYR A 7 -7.30 -7.84 -0.21
C TYR A 7 -8.70 -7.29 0.03
N ARG A 8 -9.60 -8.14 0.50
CA ARG A 8 -10.99 -7.77 0.81
C ARG A 8 -11.71 -7.07 -0.33
N GLY A 9 -11.44 -7.50 -1.56
CA GLY A 9 -12.08 -6.91 -2.73
C GLY A 9 -11.40 -5.68 -3.27
N PHE A 10 -10.31 -5.25 -2.67
CA PHE A 10 -9.53 -4.12 -3.14
C PHE A 10 -8.20 -4.57 -3.68
N GLU A 11 -7.55 -3.69 -4.42
CA GLU A 11 -6.19 -3.92 -4.89
C GLU A 11 -5.26 -2.93 -4.21
N ILE A 12 -4.14 -3.45 -3.74
CA ILE A 12 -3.09 -2.65 -3.13
C ILE A 12 -1.95 -2.57 -4.13
N TYR A 13 -1.68 -1.38 -4.63
CA TYR A 13 -0.58 -1.15 -5.57
C TYR A 13 0.61 -0.64 -4.78
N ILE A 14 1.65 -1.42 -4.73
CA ILE A 14 2.87 -1.07 -4.00
C ILE A 14 3.93 -0.68 -5.01
N ARG A 15 4.52 0.49 -4.83
CA ARG A 15 5.59 0.96 -5.70
C ARG A 15 6.83 1.19 -4.88
N LEU A 16 7.95 0.68 -5.38
CA LEU A 16 9.26 0.91 -4.79
C LEU A 16 10.05 1.86 -5.67
N THR A 17 10.69 2.83 -5.05
CA THR A 17 11.56 3.78 -5.73
C THR A 17 12.93 3.69 -5.09
N LEU A 18 13.95 3.51 -5.91
CA LEU A 18 15.31 3.38 -5.41
C LEU A 18 15.73 4.68 -4.72
N ALA A 19 16.11 4.58 -3.45
CA ALA A 19 16.52 5.73 -2.67
C ALA A 19 18.02 5.74 -2.42
N ALA A 20 18.59 4.55 -2.30
CA ALA A 20 20.04 4.38 -2.11
C ALA A 20 20.37 2.98 -2.58
N GLN A 21 21.63 2.60 -2.54
CA GLN A 21 22.03 1.29 -3.03
C GLN A 21 21.27 0.20 -2.25
N ASP A 22 20.49 -0.59 -2.99
CA ASP A 22 19.68 -1.69 -2.45
C ASP A 22 18.66 -1.25 -1.41
N MET A 23 18.32 0.03 -1.38
CA MET A 23 17.33 0.56 -0.44
C MET A 23 16.26 1.32 -1.22
N TYR A 24 15.02 1.15 -0.81
CA TYR A 24 13.87 1.66 -1.55
C TYR A 24 12.91 2.43 -0.67
N ASP A 25 12.37 3.51 -1.22
CA ASP A 25 11.21 4.17 -0.65
C ASP A 25 9.97 3.44 -1.13
N VAL A 26 8.94 3.44 -0.31
CA VAL A 26 7.71 2.69 -0.58
C VAL A 26 6.53 3.63 -0.59
N THR A 27 5.70 3.51 -1.63
CA THR A 27 4.39 4.13 -1.63
C THR A 27 3.38 3.05 -1.94
N PHE A 28 2.16 3.22 -1.45
CA PHE A 28 1.09 2.33 -1.84
C PHE A 28 -0.14 3.12 -2.21
N GLN A 29 -1.03 2.48 -2.97
CA GLN A 29 -2.25 3.08 -3.44
C GLN A 29 -3.32 2.00 -3.40
N ILE A 30 -4.50 2.36 -2.94
CA ILE A 30 -5.60 1.41 -2.86
C ILE A 30 -6.59 1.72 -3.97
N ARG A 31 -6.97 0.70 -4.73
CA ARG A 31 -7.89 0.86 -5.85
C ARG A 31 -8.96 -0.22 -5.78
N GLY A 32 -10.03 0.03 -6.51
CA GLY A 32 -11.10 -0.93 -6.64
C GLY A 32 -12.11 -0.80 -5.53
N GLY A 33 -12.83 -1.88 -5.28
CA GLY A 33 -13.92 -1.85 -4.34
C GLY A 33 -15.16 -1.27 -5.00
N THR A 34 -16.27 -1.34 -4.27
CA THR A 34 -17.54 -0.87 -4.78
C THR A 34 -17.83 0.58 -4.42
N ASN A 35 -17.07 1.12 -3.48
CA ASN A 35 -17.30 2.49 -3.04
C ASN A 35 -15.97 3.23 -2.98
N LEU A 36 -15.59 3.81 -4.10
CA LEU A 36 -14.32 4.51 -4.23
C LEU A 36 -14.23 5.75 -3.35
N GLU A 37 -15.38 6.30 -2.98
CA GLU A 37 -15.40 7.50 -2.17
C GLU A 37 -14.86 7.25 -0.77
N VAL A 38 -15.03 6.04 -0.29
CA VAL A 38 -14.54 5.67 1.04
C VAL A 38 -13.02 5.71 1.08
N LEU A 39 -12.39 5.52 -0.06
CA LEU A 39 -10.94 5.48 -0.15
C LEU A 39 -10.33 6.86 -0.38
N GLY A 40 -11.14 7.89 -0.30
CA GLY A 40 -10.68 9.24 -0.55
C GLY A 40 -10.44 9.45 -2.03
N GLU A 41 -9.69 10.45 -2.36
CA GLU A 41 -9.54 10.90 -3.71
C GLU A 41 -8.85 9.92 -4.60
N ARG A 42 -9.61 9.02 -5.18
CA ARG A 42 -9.16 8.19 -6.27
C ARG A 42 -7.86 7.46 -6.00
N GLY A 43 -7.72 6.99 -4.78
CA GLY A 43 -6.56 6.21 -4.44
C GLY A 43 -5.29 7.02 -4.51
N SER A 44 -5.19 8.06 -3.74
CA SER A 44 -3.95 8.81 -3.61
C SER A 44 -2.84 7.89 -3.15
N ARG A 45 -1.63 8.18 -3.61
CA ARG A 45 -0.48 7.41 -3.17
C ARG A 45 -0.10 7.84 -1.77
N ILE A 46 0.15 6.84 -0.94
CA ILE A 46 0.51 7.07 0.45
C ILE A 46 1.95 6.64 0.65
N PRO A 47 2.85 7.58 1.00
CA PRO A 47 4.23 7.20 1.26
C PRO A 47 4.38 6.60 2.64
N LEU A 48 5.23 5.61 2.75
CA LEU A 48 5.56 5.02 4.04
C LEU A 48 6.80 5.69 4.60
N ARG A 49 6.70 6.07 5.86
CA ARG A 49 7.82 6.72 6.55
C ARG A 49 8.73 5.67 7.17
N ASN A 50 9.82 6.14 7.73
CA ASN A 50 10.81 5.28 8.39
C ASN A 50 11.62 4.42 7.42
N GLY A 51 11.48 4.68 6.13
CA GLY A 51 12.34 4.09 5.14
C GLY A 51 13.65 4.84 5.02
N PRO A 52 14.48 4.48 4.03
CA PRO A 52 14.19 3.46 3.03
C PRO A 52 14.36 2.05 3.59
N PHE A 53 13.86 1.08 2.83
CA PHE A 53 13.84 -0.32 3.23
C PHE A 53 14.55 -1.15 2.17
N THR A 54 15.08 -2.34 2.58
CA THR A 54 15.52 -3.31 1.59
C THR A 54 14.31 -3.75 0.76
N LYS A 55 14.54 -4.30 -0.43
CA LYS A 55 13.45 -4.66 -1.33
C LYS A 55 12.45 -5.60 -0.67
N ARG A 56 12.95 -6.60 0.05
CA ARG A 56 12.09 -7.57 0.71
C ARG A 56 11.19 -6.90 1.74
N TRP A 57 11.77 -6.09 2.59
CA TRP A 57 11.01 -5.38 3.62
C TRP A 57 10.09 -4.33 3.02
N ALA A 58 10.52 -3.69 1.94
CA ALA A 58 9.73 -2.67 1.28
C ALA A 58 8.38 -3.24 0.81
N TYR A 59 8.39 -4.40 0.16
CA TYR A 59 7.15 -5.02 -0.27
C TYR A 59 6.30 -5.45 0.92
N LEU A 60 6.93 -6.00 1.94
CA LEU A 60 6.20 -6.47 3.12
C LEU A 60 5.52 -5.32 3.85
N VAL A 61 6.24 -4.24 4.10
CA VAL A 61 5.63 -3.10 4.81
C VAL A 61 4.54 -2.45 3.97
N GLY A 62 4.71 -2.40 2.65
CA GLY A 62 3.68 -1.88 1.77
C GLY A 62 2.41 -2.72 1.82
N GLU A 63 2.56 -4.03 1.82
CA GLU A 63 1.43 -4.94 1.90
C GLU A 63 0.70 -4.78 3.23
N ILE A 64 1.44 -4.78 4.33
CA ILE A 64 0.83 -4.65 5.66
C ILE A 64 0.13 -3.31 5.81
N ALA A 65 0.76 -2.23 5.36
CA ALA A 65 0.17 -0.90 5.46
C ALA A 65 -1.10 -0.80 4.61
N GLY A 66 -1.09 -1.36 3.42
CA GLY A 66 -2.26 -1.35 2.55
C GLY A 66 -3.40 -2.14 3.17
N GLN A 67 -3.12 -3.32 3.72
CA GLN A 67 -4.14 -4.12 4.38
C GLN A 67 -4.71 -3.39 5.58
N ALA A 68 -3.85 -2.77 6.39
CA ALA A 68 -4.30 -2.01 7.54
C ALA A 68 -5.20 -0.85 7.13
N ALA A 69 -4.86 -0.16 6.07
CA ALA A 69 -5.66 0.95 5.58
C ALA A 69 -7.05 0.48 5.15
N ILE A 70 -7.13 -0.66 4.46
CA ILE A 70 -8.40 -1.21 4.05
C ILE A 70 -9.22 -1.64 5.26
N ASP A 71 -8.58 -2.26 6.24
CA ASP A 71 -9.26 -2.69 7.45
C ASP A 71 -9.84 -1.51 8.23
N VAL A 72 -9.12 -0.39 8.27
CA VAL A 72 -9.62 0.81 8.92
C VAL A 72 -10.87 1.34 8.18
N LEU A 73 -10.83 1.33 6.86
CA LEU A 73 -11.94 1.84 6.06
C LEU A 73 -13.18 0.96 6.14
N LEU A 74 -13.00 -0.35 6.12
CA LEU A 74 -14.12 -1.29 6.11
C LEU A 74 -14.53 -1.76 7.49
N GLY A 75 -13.73 -1.47 8.48
CA GLY A 75 -13.90 -2.01 9.80
C GLY A 75 -13.21 -3.34 9.95
N VAL A 76 -12.79 -3.65 11.17
CA VAL A 76 -12.08 -4.89 11.45
C VAL A 76 -13.08 -6.05 11.42
N ALA A 77 -12.70 -7.11 10.72
CA ALA A 77 -13.53 -8.32 10.69
C ALA A 77 -13.55 -8.94 12.08
N GLU A 78 -14.73 -9.33 12.51
CA GLU A 78 -14.87 -9.93 13.85
C GLU A 78 -15.37 -11.34 13.80
#